data_3a99ed68510206e1f3a49a709461db73
#
_entry.id   3a99ed68510206e1f3a49a709461db73
#
_cell.length_a   1.000
_cell.length_b   1.000
_cell.length_c   1.000
_cell.angle_alpha   90.00
_cell.angle_beta   90.00
_cell.angle_gamma   90.00
#
_symmetry.space_group_name_H-M   'P 1'
#
loop_
_entity.id
_entity.type
_entity.pdbx_description
1 polymer ?
#
loop_
_entity_poly.entity_id
_entity_poly.type
_entity_poly.pdbx_seq_one_letter_code
_entity_poly.pdbx_strand_id
1 'polypeptide(L)'
;MPLLRRRVHTERLIPQTTPARVVPVVPRQVQQPAERPRVIWRFSDGKAGHDSQSLGLVDALKRRTRIECYDIPVRPGAGLDWMLGRFPAGSLLPDPWLAIGAGHSTHLPLLSARRARGGKTAVLMSPDLPKSLFDLCVIPEHDRPGPAENILVTCGSLNRMQPVYETGSNRGLLMVGGPSRHYRWDNHRVAKQISRVIRYSPVRDWILTTSRRTPPGFAEHIRQMIFNRNLSLTVLSWRDTTDQWLALQLSRSCCTWVTEDSVSMIYEALTAGVPVGLLSLSPRRRDRIVNGVQALVASRNVMRFSDWSTGHPLPRPRRVFDEANRVASSICGEWGSE
;
A
#
# COMPACT_ATOMS: atom_id res chain seq x y z
N MET A 1 73.23 -47.30 -53.08
CA MET A 1 71.82 -47.46 -53.52
C MET A 1 71.29 -48.73 -52.94
N PRO A 2 70.33 -48.69 -52.01
CA PRO A 2 69.44 -49.83 -51.78
C PRO A 2 67.96 -49.43 -51.83
N LEU A 3 67.22 -50.34 -52.41
CA LEU A 3 65.78 -50.31 -52.75
C LEU A 3 64.87 -50.30 -51.51
N LEU A 4 63.93 -49.33 -51.49
CA LEU A 4 62.83 -49.23 -50.57
C LEU A 4 61.72 -50.21 -50.94
N ARG A 5 61.48 -51.19 -50.05
CA ARG A 5 60.28 -52.06 -50.11
C ARG A 5 59.08 -51.32 -49.51
N ARG A 6 58.03 -51.11 -50.29
CA ARG A 6 56.71 -50.67 -49.83
C ARG A 6 55.99 -51.85 -49.16
N ARG A 7 55.63 -51.65 -47.87
CA ARG A 7 54.65 -52.50 -47.18
C ARG A 7 53.24 -51.94 -47.45
N VAL A 8 52.38 -52.74 -48.01
CA VAL A 8 50.93 -52.48 -48.15
C VAL A 8 50.27 -52.89 -46.86
N HIS A 9 49.69 -51.95 -46.10
CA HIS A 9 48.82 -52.23 -44.98
C HIS A 9 47.39 -52.28 -45.48
N THR A 10 46.76 -53.43 -45.38
CA THR A 10 45.30 -53.63 -45.56
C THR A 10 44.64 -53.28 -44.25
N GLU A 11 44.01 -52.11 -44.18
CA GLU A 11 43.09 -51.77 -43.06
C GLU A 11 41.76 -52.50 -43.24
N ARG A 12 41.39 -53.28 -42.23
CA ARG A 12 40.06 -53.86 -42.09
C ARG A 12 39.10 -52.76 -41.63
N LEU A 13 38.09 -52.45 -42.44
CA LEU A 13 36.94 -51.59 -42.11
C LEU A 13 36.09 -52.28 -41.00
N ILE A 14 36.08 -51.75 -39.81
CA ILE A 14 35.17 -52.08 -38.73
C ILE A 14 33.87 -51.30 -39.00
N PRO A 15 32.66 -51.91 -39.01
CA PRO A 15 31.43 -51.22 -39.23
C PRO A 15 31.15 -50.33 -37.96
N GLN A 16 31.02 -49.01 -38.19
CA GLN A 16 30.59 -48.05 -37.15
C GLN A 16 29.10 -48.28 -36.88
N THR A 17 28.76 -48.83 -35.72
CA THR A 17 27.41 -48.87 -35.21
C THR A 17 27.06 -47.44 -34.77
N THR A 18 26.08 -46.81 -35.43
CA THR A 18 25.51 -45.52 -35.07
C THR A 18 24.85 -45.65 -33.69
N PRO A 19 25.20 -44.82 -32.69
CA PRO A 19 24.53 -44.89 -31.40
C PRO A 19 23.07 -44.42 -31.54
N ALA A 20 22.17 -45.24 -30.99
CA ALA A 20 20.75 -44.92 -30.94
C ALA A 20 20.55 -43.57 -30.23
N ARG A 21 19.86 -42.67 -30.94
CA ARG A 21 19.53 -41.34 -30.45
C ARG A 21 18.54 -41.48 -29.28
N VAL A 22 19.03 -41.37 -28.04
CA VAL A 22 18.17 -41.33 -26.86
C VAL A 22 17.41 -39.98 -26.91
N VAL A 23 16.11 -40.03 -27.25
CA VAL A 23 15.25 -38.87 -27.17
C VAL A 23 14.94 -38.68 -25.67
N PRO A 24 15.29 -37.52 -25.05
CA PRO A 24 14.91 -37.30 -23.66
C PRO A 24 13.41 -37.27 -23.54
N VAL A 25 12.86 -38.17 -22.74
CA VAL A 25 11.46 -38.12 -22.32
C VAL A 25 11.33 -36.88 -21.42
N VAL A 26 10.84 -35.79 -22.00
CA VAL A 26 10.44 -34.62 -21.21
C VAL A 26 9.26 -35.08 -20.33
N PRO A 27 9.40 -35.05 -18.99
CA PRO A 27 8.28 -35.39 -18.12
C PRO A 27 7.13 -34.46 -18.46
N ARG A 28 5.97 -35.04 -18.85
CA ARG A 28 4.74 -34.28 -18.96
C ARG A 28 4.53 -33.56 -17.65
N GLN A 29 4.68 -32.24 -17.64
CA GLN A 29 4.23 -31.41 -16.53
C GLN A 29 2.73 -31.73 -16.39
N VAL A 30 2.40 -32.45 -15.32
CA VAL A 30 1.02 -32.60 -14.86
C VAL A 30 0.57 -31.18 -14.55
N GLN A 31 -0.17 -30.57 -15.46
CA GLN A 31 -0.84 -29.30 -15.20
C GLN A 31 -1.77 -29.57 -14.02
N GLN A 32 -1.37 -29.10 -12.84
CA GLN A 32 -2.29 -29.06 -11.71
C GLN A 32 -3.56 -28.34 -12.20
N PRO A 33 -4.75 -28.85 -11.91
CA PRO A 33 -6.00 -28.22 -12.30
C PRO A 33 -5.93 -26.77 -11.80
N ALA A 34 -6.11 -25.82 -12.72
CA ALA A 34 -6.02 -24.39 -12.40
C ALA A 34 -7.03 -24.11 -11.28
N GLU A 35 -6.55 -23.84 -10.07
CA GLU A 35 -7.41 -23.48 -8.94
C GLU A 35 -8.36 -22.38 -9.39
N ARG A 36 -9.65 -22.54 -9.11
CA ARG A 36 -10.66 -21.52 -9.40
C ARG A 36 -10.30 -20.25 -8.63
N PRO A 37 -10.39 -19.06 -9.26
CA PRO A 37 -10.10 -17.83 -8.56
C PRO A 37 -11.04 -17.66 -7.36
N ARG A 38 -10.51 -17.23 -6.23
CA ARG A 38 -11.31 -16.87 -5.07
C ARG A 38 -12.00 -15.54 -5.31
N VAL A 39 -13.27 -15.46 -5.01
CA VAL A 39 -14.08 -14.26 -5.25
C VAL A 39 -14.03 -13.33 -4.05
N ILE A 40 -13.68 -12.09 -4.28
CA ILE A 40 -13.74 -11.02 -3.27
C ILE A 40 -14.82 -10.01 -3.67
N TRP A 41 -15.67 -9.67 -2.71
CA TRP A 41 -16.56 -8.52 -2.82
C TRP A 41 -16.01 -7.37 -1.99
N ARG A 42 -15.59 -6.30 -2.67
CA ARG A 42 -15.08 -5.10 -2.03
C ARG A 42 -16.15 -4.01 -1.97
N PHE A 43 -16.56 -3.65 -0.78
CA PHE A 43 -17.54 -2.59 -0.54
C PHE A 43 -16.85 -1.24 -0.49
N SER A 44 -17.31 -0.30 -1.35
CA SER A 44 -16.75 1.06 -1.44
C SER A 44 -17.81 2.11 -1.10
N ASP A 45 -17.48 3.03 -0.21
CA ASP A 45 -18.29 4.21 0.10
C ASP A 45 -17.81 5.49 -0.63
N GLY A 46 -16.88 5.35 -1.57
CA GLY A 46 -16.33 6.42 -2.39
C GLY A 46 -15.33 7.34 -1.67
N LYS A 47 -14.98 7.05 -0.40
CA LYS A 47 -13.96 7.82 0.31
C LYS A 47 -12.58 7.28 0.00
N ALA A 48 -11.71 8.12 -0.57
CA ALA A 48 -10.38 7.71 -1.03
C ALA A 48 -9.53 7.00 0.03
N GLY A 49 -9.62 7.42 1.31
CA GLY A 49 -8.88 6.76 2.40
C GLY A 49 -9.39 5.36 2.72
N HIS A 50 -10.71 5.10 2.57
CA HIS A 50 -11.31 3.78 2.74
C HIS A 50 -11.00 2.88 1.54
N ASP A 51 -11.07 3.44 0.33
CA ASP A 51 -10.72 2.73 -0.90
C ASP A 51 -9.24 2.34 -0.92
N SER A 52 -8.34 3.24 -0.52
CA SER A 52 -6.90 2.93 -0.43
C SER A 52 -6.62 1.74 0.51
N GLN A 53 -7.32 1.66 1.65
CA GLN A 53 -7.15 0.56 2.60
C GLN A 53 -7.68 -0.77 2.04
N SER A 54 -8.91 -0.78 1.53
CA SER A 54 -9.54 -2.01 1.01
C SER A 54 -8.83 -2.51 -0.26
N LEU A 55 -8.44 -1.61 -1.18
CA LEU A 55 -7.63 -1.95 -2.35
C LEU A 55 -6.24 -2.47 -1.95
N GLY A 56 -5.61 -1.87 -0.95
CA GLY A 56 -4.32 -2.33 -0.44
C GLY A 56 -4.37 -3.78 0.02
N LEU A 57 -5.43 -4.18 0.73
CA LEU A 57 -5.64 -5.57 1.13
C LEU A 57 -5.92 -6.48 -0.07
N VAL A 58 -6.80 -6.06 -1.00
CA VAL A 58 -7.08 -6.84 -2.23
C VAL A 58 -5.81 -7.04 -3.06
N ASP A 59 -5.01 -5.98 -3.26
CA ASP A 59 -3.75 -6.07 -4.00
C ASP A 59 -2.75 -7.02 -3.30
N ALA A 60 -2.72 -7.04 -1.97
CA ALA A 60 -1.89 -7.96 -1.19
C ALA A 60 -2.36 -9.41 -1.30
N LEU A 61 -3.67 -9.66 -1.30
CA LEU A 61 -4.26 -10.98 -1.52
C LEU A 61 -4.00 -11.49 -2.94
N LYS A 62 -4.13 -10.63 -3.96
CA LYS A 62 -3.82 -10.97 -5.36
C LYS A 62 -2.37 -11.40 -5.58
N ARG A 63 -1.43 -10.93 -4.77
CA ARG A 63 -0.02 -11.39 -4.82
C ARG A 63 0.18 -12.80 -4.25
N ARG A 64 -0.79 -13.33 -3.50
CA ARG A 64 -0.68 -14.62 -2.79
C ARG A 64 -1.52 -15.73 -3.40
N THR A 65 -2.65 -15.38 -3.99
CA THR A 65 -3.58 -16.35 -4.59
C THR A 65 -4.34 -15.72 -5.75
N ARG A 66 -4.96 -16.55 -6.59
CA ARG A 66 -5.79 -16.07 -7.71
C ARG A 66 -7.08 -15.47 -7.16
N ILE A 67 -7.27 -14.17 -7.37
CA ILE A 67 -8.41 -13.39 -6.89
C ILE A 67 -9.17 -12.76 -8.06
N GLU A 68 -10.47 -12.93 -8.05
CA GLU A 68 -11.43 -12.16 -8.82
C GLU A 68 -12.16 -11.21 -7.88
N CYS A 69 -12.05 -9.89 -8.11
CA CYS A 69 -12.57 -8.89 -7.20
C CYS A 69 -13.67 -8.07 -7.86
N TYR A 70 -14.82 -7.99 -7.17
CA TYR A 70 -15.97 -7.18 -7.58
C TYR A 70 -16.14 -6.00 -6.63
N ASP A 71 -16.11 -4.78 -7.19
CA ASP A 71 -16.37 -3.55 -6.45
C ASP A 71 -17.87 -3.32 -6.35
N ILE A 72 -18.36 -3.24 -5.11
CA ILE A 72 -19.77 -3.05 -4.80
C ILE A 72 -19.94 -1.67 -4.14
N PRO A 73 -20.54 -0.70 -4.84
CA PRO A 73 -20.80 0.61 -4.25
C PRO A 73 -21.86 0.49 -3.14
N VAL A 74 -21.58 1.13 -2.01
CA VAL A 74 -22.55 1.20 -0.90
C VAL A 74 -23.75 2.02 -1.31
N ARG A 75 -24.95 1.46 -1.09
CA ARG A 75 -26.24 2.10 -1.38
C ARG A 75 -27.09 2.22 -0.13
N PRO A 76 -28.01 3.19 -0.05
CA PRO A 76 -29.05 3.23 0.98
C PRO A 76 -29.90 1.96 0.95
N GLY A 77 -30.46 1.55 2.10
CA GLY A 77 -31.37 0.40 2.19
C GLY A 77 -30.74 -0.90 2.69
N ALA A 78 -29.43 -0.93 2.91
CA ALA A 78 -28.72 -2.15 3.37
C ALA A 78 -29.26 -2.75 4.68
N GLY A 79 -29.85 -1.94 5.57
CA GLY A 79 -30.50 -2.43 6.79
C GLY A 79 -31.73 -3.27 6.51
N LEU A 80 -32.59 -2.85 5.56
CA LEU A 80 -33.76 -3.61 5.12
C LEU A 80 -33.33 -4.90 4.42
N ASP A 81 -32.34 -4.86 3.55
CA ASP A 81 -31.81 -6.03 2.87
C ASP A 81 -31.24 -7.06 3.87
N TRP A 82 -30.55 -6.58 4.92
CA TRP A 82 -30.07 -7.44 5.99
C TRP A 82 -31.21 -8.12 6.76
N MET A 83 -32.27 -7.36 7.11
CA MET A 83 -33.46 -7.92 7.77
C MET A 83 -34.15 -9.00 6.93
N LEU A 84 -34.27 -8.76 5.62
CA LEU A 84 -34.92 -9.66 4.67
C LEU A 84 -34.02 -10.83 4.21
N GLY A 85 -32.77 -10.89 4.64
CA GLY A 85 -31.82 -11.94 4.27
C GLY A 85 -31.50 -11.96 2.77
N ARG A 86 -31.49 -10.82 2.09
CA ARG A 86 -31.24 -10.70 0.67
C ARG A 86 -30.17 -9.67 0.36
N PHE A 87 -29.52 -9.83 -0.80
CA PHE A 87 -28.50 -8.89 -1.28
C PHE A 87 -28.64 -8.69 -2.80
N PRO A 88 -29.56 -7.81 -3.25
CA PRO A 88 -29.84 -7.64 -4.68
C PRO A 88 -28.64 -7.16 -5.50
N ALA A 89 -27.76 -6.34 -4.93
CA ALA A 89 -26.56 -5.83 -5.61
C ALA A 89 -25.57 -6.93 -6.05
N GLY A 90 -25.61 -8.08 -5.41
CA GLY A 90 -24.76 -9.24 -5.74
C GLY A 90 -25.48 -10.38 -6.44
N SER A 91 -26.74 -10.20 -6.89
CA SER A 91 -27.58 -11.30 -7.41
C SER A 91 -26.98 -12.00 -8.64
N LEU A 92 -26.24 -11.27 -9.47
CA LEU A 92 -25.59 -11.77 -10.69
C LEU A 92 -24.10 -12.09 -10.51
N LEU A 93 -23.56 -11.89 -9.31
CA LEU A 93 -22.15 -12.15 -9.02
C LEU A 93 -21.97 -13.56 -8.45
N PRO A 94 -20.80 -14.19 -8.66
CA PRO A 94 -20.47 -15.42 -7.95
C PRO A 94 -20.37 -15.17 -6.45
N ASP A 95 -20.64 -16.21 -5.64
CA ASP A 95 -20.60 -16.11 -4.18
C ASP A 95 -19.21 -15.72 -3.68
N PRO A 96 -19.12 -14.80 -2.71
CA PRO A 96 -17.83 -14.34 -2.22
C PRO A 96 -17.18 -15.38 -1.29
N TRP A 97 -15.89 -15.63 -1.48
CA TRP A 97 -15.05 -16.23 -0.46
C TRP A 97 -14.83 -15.23 0.69
N LEU A 98 -14.63 -13.93 0.35
CA LEU A 98 -14.36 -12.86 1.29
C LEU A 98 -15.05 -11.57 0.87
N ALA A 99 -15.78 -10.96 1.80
CA ALA A 99 -16.34 -9.62 1.69
C ALA A 99 -15.49 -8.64 2.53
N ILE A 100 -15.00 -7.55 1.90
CA ILE A 100 -14.12 -6.55 2.52
C ILE A 100 -14.81 -5.19 2.50
N GLY A 101 -14.80 -4.48 3.65
CA GLY A 101 -15.27 -3.10 3.72
C GLY A 101 -14.44 -2.24 4.67
N ALA A 102 -14.34 -0.94 4.36
CA ALA A 102 -13.67 0.05 5.17
C ALA A 102 -14.65 1.18 5.54
N GLY A 103 -14.74 1.47 6.85
CA GLY A 103 -15.60 2.53 7.39
C GLY A 103 -17.05 2.09 7.64
N HIS A 104 -17.73 2.85 8.50
CA HIS A 104 -19.04 2.48 9.07
C HIS A 104 -20.16 2.23 8.04
N SER A 105 -20.15 2.93 6.93
CA SER A 105 -21.18 2.78 5.87
C SER A 105 -21.15 1.40 5.19
N THR A 106 -20.04 0.66 5.30
CA THR A 106 -19.90 -0.67 4.70
C THR A 106 -20.39 -1.80 5.61
N HIS A 107 -20.66 -1.57 6.91
CA HIS A 107 -20.94 -2.61 7.88
C HIS A 107 -22.23 -3.38 7.57
N LEU A 108 -23.36 -2.68 7.41
CA LEU A 108 -24.64 -3.32 7.09
C LEU A 108 -24.63 -4.01 5.71
N PRO A 109 -24.08 -3.40 4.63
CA PRO A 109 -23.90 -4.10 3.36
C PRO A 109 -23.10 -5.40 3.48
N LEU A 110 -21.98 -5.40 4.22
CA LEU A 110 -21.18 -6.59 4.51
C LEU A 110 -22.00 -7.69 5.15
N LEU A 111 -22.74 -7.36 6.22
CA LEU A 111 -23.58 -8.31 6.97
C LEU A 111 -24.74 -8.82 6.11
N SER A 112 -25.33 -7.97 5.26
CA SER A 112 -26.38 -8.36 4.31
C SER A 112 -25.86 -9.35 3.27
N ALA A 113 -24.70 -9.09 2.71
CA ALA A 113 -24.04 -9.97 1.76
C ALA A 113 -23.72 -11.34 2.39
N ARG A 114 -23.10 -11.35 3.58
CA ARG A 114 -22.80 -12.57 4.32
C ARG A 114 -24.06 -13.40 4.60
N ARG A 115 -25.13 -12.76 5.06
CA ARG A 115 -26.40 -13.45 5.35
C ARG A 115 -27.05 -14.07 4.11
N ALA A 116 -26.98 -13.36 2.97
CA ALA A 116 -27.62 -13.78 1.73
C ALA A 116 -26.81 -14.76 0.88
N ARG A 117 -25.47 -14.65 0.92
CA ARG A 117 -24.58 -15.33 -0.03
C ARG A 117 -23.41 -16.06 0.64
N GLY A 118 -23.30 -16.00 1.96
CA GLY A 118 -22.19 -16.64 2.68
C GLY A 118 -20.87 -15.89 2.58
N GLY A 119 -19.78 -16.64 2.73
CA GLY A 119 -18.41 -16.11 2.74
C GLY A 119 -18.00 -15.48 4.07
N LYS A 120 -16.71 -15.20 4.20
CA LYS A 120 -16.13 -14.52 5.37
C LYS A 120 -16.23 -13.01 5.22
N THR A 121 -16.19 -12.28 6.35
CA THR A 121 -16.25 -10.81 6.36
C THR A 121 -15.00 -10.22 7.02
N ALA A 122 -14.35 -9.27 6.37
CA ALA A 122 -13.27 -8.48 6.94
C ALA A 122 -13.63 -7.00 6.95
N VAL A 123 -13.72 -6.40 8.13
CA VAL A 123 -13.93 -4.97 8.28
C VAL A 123 -12.61 -4.29 8.62
N LEU A 124 -12.31 -3.22 7.87
CA LEU A 124 -11.11 -2.40 8.10
C LEU A 124 -11.48 -1.16 8.91
N MET A 125 -10.66 -0.84 9.90
CA MET A 125 -10.89 0.14 10.96
C MET A 125 -11.86 -0.38 12.03
N SER A 126 -11.93 0.33 13.17
CA SER A 126 -12.81 -0.04 14.27
C SER A 126 -14.27 0.08 13.87
N PRO A 127 -15.06 -1.01 13.89
CA PRO A 127 -16.49 -0.93 13.57
C PRO A 127 -17.28 -0.29 14.72
N ASP A 128 -18.38 0.39 14.34
CA ASP A 128 -19.38 0.92 15.29
C ASP A 128 -20.36 -0.16 15.77
N LEU A 129 -20.46 -1.28 15.03
CA LEU A 129 -21.24 -2.46 15.41
C LEU A 129 -20.41 -3.43 16.26
N PRO A 130 -21.04 -4.34 17.02
CA PRO A 130 -20.32 -5.36 17.76
C PRO A 130 -19.35 -6.13 16.87
N LYS A 131 -18.10 -6.22 17.31
CA LYS A 131 -17.02 -6.85 16.54
C LYS A 131 -17.27 -8.34 16.25
N SER A 132 -17.98 -9.02 17.15
CA SER A 132 -18.40 -10.41 16.99
C SER A 132 -19.30 -10.69 15.79
N LEU A 133 -19.86 -9.66 15.15
CA LEU A 133 -20.63 -9.79 13.93
C LEU A 133 -19.76 -10.03 12.68
N PHE A 134 -18.48 -9.78 12.76
CA PHE A 134 -17.53 -9.92 11.67
C PHE A 134 -16.55 -11.06 11.93
N ASP A 135 -16.09 -11.74 10.87
CA ASP A 135 -15.12 -12.82 11.01
C ASP A 135 -13.72 -12.26 11.30
N LEU A 136 -13.39 -11.07 10.78
CA LEU A 136 -12.15 -10.37 11.04
C LEU A 136 -12.35 -8.86 11.14
N CYS A 137 -11.79 -8.26 12.17
CA CYS A 137 -11.70 -6.82 12.36
C CYS A 137 -10.22 -6.40 12.30
N VAL A 138 -9.82 -5.71 11.23
CA VAL A 138 -8.46 -5.18 11.05
C VAL A 138 -8.41 -3.75 11.59
N ILE A 139 -7.85 -3.56 12.77
CA ILE A 139 -7.95 -2.30 13.52
C ILE A 139 -6.57 -1.72 13.80
N PRO A 140 -6.31 -0.45 13.42
CA PRO A 140 -5.05 0.21 13.74
C PRO A 140 -4.83 0.36 15.26
N GLU A 141 -3.59 0.19 15.70
CA GLU A 141 -3.19 0.27 17.12
C GLU A 141 -3.60 1.59 17.81
N HIS A 142 -3.64 2.70 17.05
CA HIS A 142 -4.05 4.00 17.60
C HIS A 142 -5.54 4.10 17.94
N ASP A 143 -6.36 3.18 17.44
CA ASP A 143 -7.76 3.04 17.81
C ASP A 143 -7.97 2.24 19.13
N ARG A 144 -6.87 1.70 19.68
CA ARG A 144 -6.82 0.94 20.95
C ARG A 144 -7.89 -0.15 21.03
N PRO A 145 -7.91 -1.12 20.12
CA PRO A 145 -8.85 -2.21 20.17
C PRO A 145 -8.59 -3.03 21.44
N GLY A 146 -9.67 -3.43 22.15
CA GLY A 146 -9.56 -4.43 23.20
C GLY A 146 -9.22 -5.80 22.61
N PRO A 147 -8.75 -6.76 23.42
CA PRO A 147 -8.43 -8.10 22.96
C PRO A 147 -9.72 -8.85 22.54
N ALA A 148 -9.68 -9.47 21.37
CA ALA A 148 -10.65 -10.45 20.90
C ALA A 148 -10.00 -11.31 19.80
N GLU A 149 -10.46 -12.55 19.65
CA GLU A 149 -9.88 -13.52 18.72
C GLU A 149 -9.97 -13.09 17.26
N ASN A 150 -11.05 -12.39 16.90
CA ASN A 150 -11.29 -11.89 15.55
C ASN A 150 -10.72 -10.48 15.29
N ILE A 151 -9.78 -10.00 16.14
CA ILE A 151 -9.14 -8.70 15.95
C ILE A 151 -7.68 -8.87 15.54
N LEU A 152 -7.34 -8.34 14.37
CA LEU A 152 -5.96 -8.20 13.92
C LEU A 152 -5.53 -6.74 14.05
N VAL A 153 -4.68 -6.45 15.02
CA VAL A 153 -4.16 -5.10 15.25
C VAL A 153 -3.06 -4.78 14.23
N THR A 154 -3.14 -3.60 13.60
CA THR A 154 -2.16 -3.13 12.63
C THR A 154 -1.39 -1.90 13.10
N CYS A 155 -0.17 -1.77 12.63
CA CYS A 155 0.66 -0.58 12.81
C CYS A 155 0.25 0.52 11.83
N GLY A 156 -0.89 1.13 12.07
CA GLY A 156 -1.51 2.12 11.20
C GLY A 156 -2.47 1.53 10.18
N SER A 157 -2.96 2.39 9.29
CA SER A 157 -3.93 2.00 8.27
C SER A 157 -3.25 1.28 7.10
N LEU A 158 -3.96 0.31 6.54
CA LEU A 158 -3.55 -0.36 5.30
C LEU A 158 -3.47 0.66 4.16
N ASN A 159 -2.66 0.36 3.17
CA ASN A 159 -2.54 1.15 1.95
C ASN A 159 -1.98 0.28 0.81
N ARG A 160 -1.90 0.85 -0.39
CA ARG A 160 -1.47 0.14 -1.62
C ARG A 160 0.03 0.12 -1.84
N MET A 161 0.81 0.81 -1.00
CA MET A 161 2.26 0.86 -1.15
C MET A 161 2.90 -0.50 -0.82
N GLN A 162 4.08 -0.71 -1.36
CA GLN A 162 4.92 -1.87 -1.09
C GLN A 162 6.30 -1.39 -0.65
N PRO A 163 6.98 -2.13 0.24
CA PRO A 163 8.34 -1.81 0.61
C PRO A 163 9.28 -1.78 -0.60
N VAL A 164 10.10 -0.74 -0.68
CA VAL A 164 11.15 -0.60 -1.68
C VAL A 164 12.50 -0.65 -0.98
N TYR A 165 13.34 -1.59 -1.37
CA TYR A 165 14.60 -1.85 -0.69
C TYR A 165 15.77 -1.03 -1.21
N GLU A 166 15.68 -0.50 -2.44
CA GLU A 166 16.74 0.31 -3.06
C GLU A 166 16.21 1.69 -3.49
N THR A 167 16.74 2.73 -2.88
CA THR A 167 16.50 4.13 -3.27
C THR A 167 17.83 4.77 -3.67
N GLY A 168 18.33 4.46 -4.88
CA GLY A 168 19.58 5.03 -5.41
C GLY A 168 19.46 6.48 -5.93
N SER A 169 18.38 7.17 -5.63
CA SER A 169 18.06 8.50 -6.16
C SER A 169 18.43 9.61 -5.19
N ASN A 170 18.83 10.77 -5.71
CA ASN A 170 19.03 11.99 -4.92
C ASN A 170 17.81 12.93 -5.00
N ARG A 171 16.60 12.35 -5.01
CA ARG A 171 15.33 13.07 -5.09
C ARG A 171 14.60 13.03 -3.76
N GLY A 172 13.98 14.15 -3.37
CA GLY A 172 13.07 14.26 -2.23
C GLY A 172 11.62 14.45 -2.68
N LEU A 173 10.69 13.91 -1.89
CA LEU A 173 9.25 14.07 -2.11
C LEU A 173 8.63 14.88 -0.97
N LEU A 174 7.79 15.86 -1.32
CA LEU A 174 7.00 16.65 -0.39
C LEU A 174 5.53 16.32 -0.61
N MET A 175 4.86 15.81 0.42
CA MET A 175 3.43 15.47 0.36
C MET A 175 2.64 16.39 1.28
N VAL A 176 1.80 17.22 0.68
CA VAL A 176 1.12 18.31 1.38
C VAL A 176 -0.37 17.99 1.54
N GLY A 177 -0.80 17.85 2.78
CA GLY A 177 -2.21 17.71 3.16
C GLY A 177 -2.98 19.03 3.08
N GLY A 178 -3.66 19.40 4.17
CA GLY A 178 -4.46 20.63 4.21
C GLY A 178 -5.23 20.75 5.53
N PRO A 179 -6.15 21.72 5.64
CA PRO A 179 -6.99 21.90 6.80
C PRO A 179 -7.67 20.61 7.25
N SER A 180 -7.66 20.33 8.54
CA SER A 180 -8.28 19.15 9.12
C SER A 180 -8.96 19.46 10.46
N ARG A 181 -9.78 18.54 10.95
CA ARG A 181 -10.37 18.65 12.31
C ARG A 181 -9.35 18.42 13.42
N HIS A 182 -8.17 17.88 13.11
CA HIS A 182 -7.15 17.49 14.07
C HIS A 182 -6.05 18.55 14.23
N TYR A 183 -5.70 19.24 13.13
CA TYR A 183 -4.61 20.20 13.08
C TYR A 183 -5.07 21.56 12.54
N ARG A 184 -4.47 22.62 13.04
CA ARG A 184 -4.61 23.99 12.48
C ARG A 184 -3.70 24.13 11.28
N TRP A 185 -4.25 24.58 10.17
CA TRP A 185 -3.49 24.84 8.96
C TRP A 185 -3.04 26.30 8.90
N ASP A 186 -1.80 26.50 8.50
CA ASP A 186 -1.20 27.81 8.27
C ASP A 186 -0.33 27.73 7.01
N ASN A 187 -0.76 28.35 5.92
CA ASN A 187 -0.07 28.37 4.63
C ASN A 187 1.37 28.87 4.75
N HIS A 188 1.57 29.99 5.46
CA HIS A 188 2.88 30.63 5.57
C HIS A 188 3.86 29.76 6.36
N ARG A 189 3.40 29.19 7.47
CA ARG A 189 4.21 28.30 8.31
C ARG A 189 4.64 27.04 7.55
N VAL A 190 3.72 26.40 6.81
CA VAL A 190 4.05 25.21 6.02
C VAL A 190 5.01 25.56 4.89
N ALA A 191 4.75 26.65 4.16
CA ALA A 191 5.62 27.10 3.08
C ALA A 191 7.04 27.44 3.56
N LYS A 192 7.17 28.08 4.74
CA LYS A 192 8.46 28.38 5.35
C LYS A 192 9.23 27.11 5.71
N GLN A 193 8.57 26.08 6.23
CA GLN A 193 9.20 24.79 6.52
C GLN A 193 9.68 24.12 5.23
N ILE A 194 8.82 24.03 4.21
CA ILE A 194 9.16 23.47 2.88
C ILE A 194 10.40 24.18 2.32
N SER A 195 10.40 25.51 2.30
CA SER A 195 11.54 26.29 1.80
C SER A 195 12.84 26.00 2.56
N ARG A 196 12.77 25.81 3.89
CA ARG A 196 13.95 25.43 4.68
C ARG A 196 14.41 24.01 4.39
N VAL A 197 13.49 23.06 4.23
CA VAL A 197 13.82 21.68 3.85
C VAL A 197 14.55 21.67 2.52
N ILE A 198 14.01 22.29 1.47
CA ILE A 198 14.63 22.33 0.14
C ILE A 198 16.01 23.00 0.19
N ARG A 199 16.12 24.11 0.90
CA ARG A 199 17.36 24.91 0.94
C ARG A 199 18.51 24.21 1.68
N TYR A 200 18.21 23.53 2.76
CA TYR A 200 19.22 23.02 3.70
C TYR A 200 19.36 21.50 3.70
N SER A 201 18.52 20.77 2.96
CA SER A 201 18.69 19.34 2.74
C SER A 201 19.87 19.09 1.78
N PRO A 202 20.58 17.95 1.91
CA PRO A 202 21.55 17.52 0.90
C PRO A 202 20.89 17.14 -0.44
N VAL A 203 19.58 16.95 -0.47
CA VAL A 203 18.79 16.60 -1.65
C VAL A 203 18.65 17.79 -2.58
N ARG A 204 18.85 17.59 -3.88
CA ARG A 204 18.86 18.66 -4.88
C ARG A 204 17.61 18.71 -5.75
N ASP A 205 16.98 17.59 -5.99
CA ASP A 205 15.79 17.47 -6.83
C ASP A 205 14.55 17.20 -5.94
N TRP A 206 13.57 18.10 -6.00
CA TRP A 206 12.38 18.01 -5.18
C TRP A 206 11.12 17.98 -6.02
N ILE A 207 10.21 17.08 -5.64
CA ILE A 207 8.84 17.06 -6.14
C ILE A 207 7.90 17.35 -4.96
N LEU A 208 6.90 18.19 -5.20
CA LEU A 208 5.81 18.44 -4.26
C LEU A 208 4.50 18.00 -4.89
N THR A 209 3.73 17.21 -4.17
CA THR A 209 2.34 16.91 -4.51
C THR A 209 1.39 17.45 -3.44
N THR A 210 0.24 17.93 -3.89
CA THR A 210 -0.83 18.43 -3.03
C THR A 210 -1.85 17.34 -2.71
N SER A 211 -2.84 17.65 -1.89
CA SER A 211 -4.02 16.81 -1.63
C SER A 211 -5.31 17.53 -1.97
N ARG A 212 -6.44 16.81 -1.94
CA ARG A 212 -7.79 17.40 -2.09
C ARG A 212 -8.09 18.49 -1.05
N ARG A 213 -7.43 18.46 0.11
CA ARG A 213 -7.60 19.40 1.22
C ARG A 213 -6.65 20.59 1.17
N THR A 214 -5.64 20.54 0.29
CA THR A 214 -4.68 21.63 0.16
C THR A 214 -5.41 22.89 -0.31
N PRO A 215 -5.26 24.03 0.40
CA PRO A 215 -5.97 25.25 0.04
C PRO A 215 -5.67 25.72 -1.37
N PRO A 216 -6.66 26.27 -2.09
CA PRO A 216 -6.42 26.91 -3.37
C PRO A 216 -5.33 27.97 -3.28
N GLY A 217 -4.48 28.09 -4.29
CA GLY A 217 -3.38 29.04 -4.35
C GLY A 217 -2.13 28.65 -3.56
N PHE A 218 -2.18 27.61 -2.68
CA PHE A 218 -1.00 27.19 -1.92
C PHE A 218 0.14 26.72 -2.84
N ALA A 219 -0.17 25.93 -3.86
CA ALA A 219 0.82 25.45 -4.82
C ALA A 219 1.51 26.61 -5.56
N GLU A 220 0.75 27.62 -5.95
CA GLU A 220 1.27 28.80 -6.61
C GLU A 220 2.13 29.66 -5.66
N HIS A 221 1.68 29.84 -4.42
CA HIS A 221 2.47 30.50 -3.39
C HIS A 221 3.82 29.84 -3.16
N ILE A 222 3.87 28.50 -3.14
CA ILE A 222 5.12 27.74 -3.03
C ILE A 222 6.01 27.96 -4.26
N ARG A 223 5.46 27.88 -5.49
CA ARG A 223 6.25 28.13 -6.72
C ARG A 223 6.93 29.49 -6.70
N GLN A 224 6.18 30.55 -6.38
CA GLN A 224 6.71 31.90 -6.30
C GLN A 224 7.78 32.04 -5.23
N MET A 225 7.56 31.46 -4.03
CA MET A 225 8.53 31.52 -2.95
C MET A 225 9.83 30.79 -3.30
N ILE A 226 9.76 29.64 -3.97
CA ILE A 226 10.92 28.84 -4.36
C ILE A 226 11.67 29.52 -5.53
N PHE A 227 10.95 30.00 -6.55
CA PHE A 227 11.52 30.74 -7.67
C PHE A 227 12.34 31.96 -7.20
N ASN A 228 11.78 32.77 -6.33
CA ASN A 228 12.45 33.94 -5.76
C ASN A 228 13.71 33.59 -4.95
N ARG A 229 13.92 32.33 -4.60
CA ARG A 229 15.08 31.82 -3.85
C ARG A 229 16.04 30.98 -4.65
N ASN A 230 15.81 30.87 -5.97
CA ASN A 230 16.59 30.05 -6.91
C ASN A 230 16.77 28.60 -6.41
N LEU A 231 15.69 27.97 -5.97
CA LEU A 231 15.63 26.58 -5.55
C LEU A 231 14.90 25.74 -6.60
N SER A 232 15.29 24.45 -6.76
CA SER A 232 14.65 23.54 -7.71
C SER A 232 13.50 22.79 -7.05
N LEU A 233 12.30 22.92 -7.61
CA LEU A 233 11.09 22.24 -7.15
C LEU A 233 10.09 22.07 -8.30
N THR A 234 9.68 20.82 -8.54
CA THR A 234 8.51 20.50 -9.37
C THR A 234 7.27 20.41 -8.51
N VAL A 235 6.21 21.16 -8.82
CA VAL A 235 4.95 21.16 -8.08
C VAL A 235 3.85 20.56 -8.93
N LEU A 236 3.25 19.45 -8.46
CA LEU A 236 2.16 18.74 -9.11
C LEU A 236 0.88 18.81 -8.27
N SER A 237 -0.25 18.98 -8.96
CA SER A 237 -1.55 18.90 -8.31
C SER A 237 -1.93 17.44 -8.02
N TRP A 238 -2.68 17.18 -6.96
CA TRP A 238 -3.26 15.87 -6.71
C TRP A 238 -4.14 15.36 -7.87
N ARG A 239 -4.66 16.25 -8.72
CA ARG A 239 -5.44 15.89 -9.93
C ARG A 239 -4.58 15.28 -11.03
N ASP A 240 -3.30 15.59 -11.02
CA ASP A 240 -2.32 15.13 -12.02
C ASP A 240 -1.56 13.90 -11.53
N THR A 241 -1.94 13.35 -10.37
CA THR A 241 -1.28 12.21 -9.73
C THR A 241 -2.24 11.05 -9.53
N THR A 242 -1.74 9.82 -9.67
CA THR A 242 -2.45 8.58 -9.40
C THR A 242 -1.77 7.83 -8.24
N ASP A 243 -2.42 6.78 -7.72
CA ASP A 243 -1.80 5.91 -6.71
C ASP A 243 -0.52 5.25 -7.26
N GLN A 244 -0.51 4.86 -8.54
CA GLN A 244 0.68 4.31 -9.21
C GLN A 244 1.79 5.36 -9.32
N TRP A 245 1.44 6.61 -9.62
CA TRP A 245 2.40 7.71 -9.64
C TRP A 245 3.04 7.91 -8.27
N LEU A 246 2.24 7.93 -7.19
CA LEU A 246 2.75 8.11 -5.83
C LEU A 246 3.69 6.96 -5.44
N ALA A 247 3.32 5.72 -5.72
CA ALA A 247 4.16 4.55 -5.46
C ALA A 247 5.51 4.66 -6.20
N LEU A 248 5.47 5.09 -7.47
CA LEU A 248 6.68 5.32 -8.27
C LEU A 248 7.54 6.45 -7.70
N GLN A 249 6.93 7.58 -7.26
CA GLN A 249 7.72 8.66 -6.67
C GLN A 249 8.35 8.27 -5.34
N LEU A 250 7.62 7.58 -4.47
CA LEU A 250 8.15 7.06 -3.21
C LEU A 250 9.32 6.10 -3.46
N SER A 251 9.20 5.19 -4.44
CA SER A 251 10.28 4.27 -4.78
C SER A 251 11.55 4.95 -5.31
N ARG A 252 11.41 6.16 -5.85
CA ARG A 252 12.51 6.97 -6.41
C ARG A 252 13.00 8.06 -5.47
N SER A 253 12.49 8.14 -4.25
CA SER A 253 12.83 9.19 -3.30
C SER A 253 13.76 8.67 -2.20
N CYS A 254 14.83 9.39 -1.92
CA CYS A 254 15.72 9.09 -0.79
C CYS A 254 15.14 9.55 0.55
N CYS A 255 14.18 10.47 0.52
CA CYS A 255 13.44 10.94 1.69
C CYS A 255 12.10 11.57 1.28
N THR A 256 11.17 11.64 2.22
CA THR A 256 9.92 12.37 2.03
C THR A 256 9.59 13.23 3.25
N TRP A 257 8.91 14.36 2.99
CA TRP A 257 8.36 15.22 4.04
C TRP A 257 6.85 15.31 3.87
N VAL A 258 6.12 15.04 4.94
CA VAL A 258 4.66 14.97 4.94
C VAL A 258 4.10 15.92 6.00
N THR A 259 3.01 16.63 5.73
CA THR A 259 2.33 17.44 6.75
C THR A 259 1.63 16.53 7.77
N GLU A 260 1.75 16.84 9.07
CA GLU A 260 1.25 16.01 10.19
C GLU A 260 -0.24 15.67 10.12
N ASP A 261 -1.05 16.46 9.41
CA ASP A 261 -2.48 16.23 9.26
C ASP A 261 -2.85 15.05 8.33
N SER A 262 -1.88 14.56 7.54
CA SER A 262 -2.12 13.56 6.50
C SER A 262 -1.58 12.18 6.88
N VAL A 263 -2.25 11.54 7.84
CA VAL A 263 -1.82 10.26 8.41
C VAL A 263 -1.72 9.15 7.35
N SER A 264 -2.63 9.11 6.37
CA SER A 264 -2.53 8.14 5.26
C SER A 264 -1.22 8.30 4.49
N MET A 265 -0.85 9.54 4.11
CA MET A 265 0.41 9.80 3.40
C MET A 265 1.65 9.45 4.24
N ILE A 266 1.57 9.63 5.56
CA ILE A 266 2.65 9.21 6.47
C ILE A 266 2.83 7.70 6.41
N TYR A 267 1.74 6.93 6.53
CA TYR A 267 1.82 5.47 6.45
C TYR A 267 2.15 4.95 5.06
N GLU A 268 1.72 5.61 3.99
CA GLU A 268 2.14 5.30 2.61
C GLU A 268 3.66 5.40 2.45
N ALA A 269 4.25 6.49 2.95
CA ALA A 269 5.70 6.69 2.92
C ALA A 269 6.45 5.68 3.80
N LEU A 270 5.93 5.39 5.00
CA LEU A 270 6.51 4.38 5.90
C LEU A 270 6.43 2.97 5.31
N THR A 271 5.31 2.64 4.64
CA THR A 271 5.16 1.35 3.93
C THR A 271 6.15 1.22 2.79
N ALA A 272 6.38 2.30 2.03
CA ALA A 272 7.41 2.31 1.00
C ALA A 272 8.85 2.21 1.57
N GLY A 273 9.05 2.35 2.89
CA GLY A 273 10.36 2.26 3.54
C GLY A 273 11.22 3.51 3.39
N VAL A 274 10.63 4.63 2.94
CA VAL A 274 11.34 5.89 2.73
C VAL A 274 11.51 6.62 4.07
N PRO A 275 12.66 7.25 4.36
CA PRO A 275 12.84 8.15 5.50
C PRO A 275 11.80 9.26 5.51
N VAL A 276 11.09 9.44 6.64
CA VAL A 276 9.95 10.36 6.75
C VAL A 276 10.24 11.52 7.69
N GLY A 277 10.17 12.74 7.17
CA GLY A 277 10.10 13.98 7.94
C GLY A 277 8.66 14.49 8.04
N LEU A 278 8.28 15.07 9.16
CA LEU A 278 6.98 15.67 9.38
C LEU A 278 7.07 17.21 9.35
N LEU A 279 6.34 17.82 8.41
CA LEU A 279 6.11 19.26 8.42
C LEU A 279 5.12 19.56 9.55
N SER A 280 5.61 20.27 10.57
CA SER A 280 4.92 20.43 11.85
C SER A 280 3.72 21.36 11.75
N LEU A 281 2.59 20.89 12.26
CA LEU A 281 1.35 21.64 12.39
C LEU A 281 0.95 21.76 13.87
N SER A 282 0.17 22.80 14.21
CA SER A 282 -0.36 22.94 15.55
C SER A 282 -1.58 22.05 15.74
N PRO A 283 -1.59 21.10 16.68
CA PRO A 283 -2.79 20.30 16.93
C PRO A 283 -3.92 21.18 17.49
N ARG A 284 -5.16 20.89 17.11
CA ARG A 284 -6.35 21.57 17.66
C ARG A 284 -6.70 21.03 19.04
N ARG A 285 -6.51 19.74 19.22
CA ARG A 285 -6.75 18.99 20.48
C ARG A 285 -5.92 17.71 20.48
N ARG A 286 -5.72 17.14 21.64
CA ARG A 286 -5.14 15.80 21.76
C ARG A 286 -6.24 14.77 21.52
N ASP A 287 -6.21 14.12 20.36
CA ASP A 287 -7.09 13.01 20.03
C ASP A 287 -6.28 11.80 19.54
N ARG A 288 -6.97 10.72 19.19
CA ARG A 288 -6.32 9.47 18.76
C ARG A 288 -5.38 9.65 17.57
N ILE A 289 -5.73 10.53 16.62
CA ILE A 289 -4.92 10.79 15.42
C ILE A 289 -3.63 11.53 15.79
N VAL A 290 -3.75 12.60 16.56
CA VAL A 290 -2.58 13.36 17.05
C VAL A 290 -1.68 12.47 17.91
N ASN A 291 -2.27 11.64 18.79
CA ASN A 291 -1.50 10.71 19.63
C ASN A 291 -0.79 9.64 18.78
N GLY A 292 -1.44 9.14 17.70
CA GLY A 292 -0.82 8.19 16.76
C GLY A 292 0.42 8.77 16.08
N VAL A 293 0.34 10.02 15.59
CA VAL A 293 1.50 10.73 15.02
C VAL A 293 2.60 10.95 16.08
N GLN A 294 2.22 11.30 17.31
CA GLN A 294 3.19 11.43 18.42
C GLN A 294 3.89 10.10 18.73
N ALA A 295 3.16 8.98 18.70
CA ALA A 295 3.75 7.65 18.90
C ALA A 295 4.77 7.29 17.82
N LEU A 296 4.51 7.64 16.55
CA LEU A 296 5.47 7.46 15.46
C LEU A 296 6.75 8.29 15.68
N VAL A 297 6.64 9.50 16.20
CA VAL A 297 7.80 10.33 16.55
C VAL A 297 8.56 9.73 17.73
N ALA A 298 7.86 9.36 18.81
CA ALA A 298 8.46 8.78 20.02
C ALA A 298 9.20 7.46 19.71
N SER A 299 8.66 6.64 18.81
CA SER A 299 9.30 5.39 18.34
C SER A 299 10.39 5.61 17.28
N ARG A 300 10.67 6.87 16.93
CA ARG A 300 11.69 7.25 15.94
C ARG A 300 11.48 6.64 14.55
N ASN A 301 10.23 6.38 14.16
CA ASN A 301 9.88 5.97 12.80
C ASN A 301 9.76 7.17 11.86
N VAL A 302 9.52 8.36 12.41
CA VAL A 302 9.48 9.63 11.69
C VAL A 302 10.21 10.70 12.49
N MET A 303 10.64 11.78 11.84
CA MET A 303 11.29 12.91 12.47
C MET A 303 10.48 14.19 12.26
N ARG A 304 10.22 14.96 13.32
CA ARG A 304 9.59 16.27 13.17
C ARG A 304 10.55 17.31 12.61
N PHE A 305 9.99 18.25 11.89
CA PHE A 305 10.74 19.42 11.41
C PHE A 305 11.42 20.20 12.53
N SER A 306 10.79 20.30 13.71
CA SER A 306 11.40 20.95 14.90
C SER A 306 12.65 20.25 15.41
N ASP A 307 12.74 18.94 15.22
CA ASP A 307 13.81 18.09 15.76
C ASP A 307 14.90 17.82 14.70
N TRP A 308 14.63 18.23 13.45
CA TRP A 308 15.55 18.04 12.35
C TRP A 308 16.73 19.00 12.42
N SER A 309 17.93 18.47 12.54
CA SER A 309 19.17 19.22 12.41
C SER A 309 19.39 19.57 10.93
N THR A 310 19.41 20.86 10.64
CA THR A 310 19.56 21.39 9.28
C THR A 310 20.78 20.79 8.57
N GLY A 311 20.57 20.24 7.38
CA GLY A 311 21.63 19.62 6.57
C GLY A 311 21.86 18.13 6.83
N HIS A 312 21.24 17.53 7.85
CA HIS A 312 21.35 16.09 8.11
C HIS A 312 20.29 15.29 7.39
N PRO A 313 20.59 14.07 6.90
CA PRO A 313 19.61 13.19 6.33
C PRO A 313 18.59 12.71 7.36
N LEU A 314 17.38 12.40 6.91
CA LEU A 314 16.35 11.79 7.76
C LEU A 314 16.73 10.34 8.10
N PRO A 315 16.45 9.86 9.33
CA PRO A 315 16.67 8.48 9.70
C PRO A 315 15.70 7.56 8.97
N ARG A 316 16.13 6.34 8.65
CA ARG A 316 15.24 5.31 8.12
C ARG A 316 14.26 4.82 9.20
N PRO A 317 13.03 4.41 8.82
CA PRO A 317 12.10 3.79 9.75
C PRO A 317 12.75 2.56 10.43
N ARG A 318 12.46 2.38 11.73
CA ARG A 318 13.03 1.28 12.51
C ARG A 318 12.37 -0.08 12.26
N ARG A 319 11.20 -0.08 11.61
CA ARG A 319 10.45 -1.30 11.28
C ARG A 319 9.86 -1.20 9.86
N VAL A 320 9.52 -2.35 9.31
CA VAL A 320 8.77 -2.45 8.04
C VAL A 320 7.29 -2.28 8.34
N PHE A 321 6.60 -1.46 7.53
CA PHE A 321 5.17 -1.15 7.67
C PHE A 321 4.32 -1.82 6.57
N ASP A 322 4.59 -3.08 6.23
CA ASP A 322 3.85 -3.82 5.19
C ASP A 322 2.62 -4.53 5.78
N GLU A 323 1.72 -3.74 6.36
CA GLU A 323 0.56 -4.25 7.08
C GLU A 323 -0.47 -4.91 6.16
N ALA A 324 -0.66 -4.42 4.94
CA ALA A 324 -1.56 -5.06 3.97
C ALA A 324 -1.12 -6.48 3.65
N ASN A 325 0.19 -6.70 3.46
CA ASN A 325 0.75 -8.02 3.20
C ASN A 325 0.68 -8.94 4.44
N ARG A 326 0.90 -8.38 5.65
CA ARG A 326 0.77 -9.13 6.90
C ARG A 326 -0.66 -9.62 7.13
N VAL A 327 -1.65 -8.74 6.92
CA VAL A 327 -3.08 -9.10 7.00
C VAL A 327 -3.46 -10.13 5.94
N ALA A 328 -3.02 -9.95 4.70
CA ALA A 328 -3.26 -10.91 3.63
C ALA A 328 -2.64 -12.29 3.95
N SER A 329 -1.47 -12.32 4.59
CA SER A 329 -0.84 -13.56 5.05
C SER A 329 -1.68 -14.30 6.07
N SER A 330 -2.21 -13.57 7.08
CA SER A 330 -3.11 -14.14 8.09
C SER A 330 -4.38 -14.73 7.47
N ILE A 331 -5.04 -13.96 6.60
CA ILE A 331 -6.24 -14.39 5.89
C ILE A 331 -5.98 -15.66 5.06
N CYS A 332 -4.90 -15.70 4.30
CA CYS A 332 -4.55 -16.88 3.51
C CYS A 332 -4.15 -18.08 4.38
N GLY A 333 -3.52 -17.86 5.54
CA GLY A 333 -3.16 -18.92 6.47
C GLY A 333 -4.38 -19.53 7.17
N GLU A 334 -5.32 -18.70 7.60
CA GLU A 334 -6.51 -19.14 8.35
C GLU A 334 -7.61 -19.70 7.44
N TRP A 335 -7.86 -19.05 6.28
CA TRP A 335 -8.97 -19.36 5.38
C TRP A 335 -8.51 -19.90 4.02
N GLY A 336 -7.23 -20.18 3.88
CA GLY A 336 -6.63 -20.65 2.61
C GLY A 336 -6.92 -22.10 2.28
N SER A 337 -7.29 -22.91 3.26
CA SER A 337 -7.58 -24.34 3.12
C SER A 337 -9.09 -24.64 3.01
N GLU A 338 -9.94 -23.60 3.15
CA GLU A 338 -11.39 -23.69 2.95
C GLU A 338 -11.69 -23.32 1.47
#